data_ee0e2260030be0797ba8448b6b889f06
#
_entry.id   ee0e2260030be0797ba8448b6b889f06
#
_cell.length_a   1.000
_cell.length_b   1.000
_cell.length_c   1.000
_cell.angle_alpha   90.00
_cell.angle_beta   90.00
_cell.angle_gamma   90.00
#
_symmetry.space_group_name_H-M   'P 1'
#
loop_
_entity.id
_entity.type
_entity.pdbx_description
1 polymer ?
#
loop_
_entity_poly.entity_id
_entity_poly.type
_entity_poly.pdbx_seq_one_letter_code
_entity_poly.pdbx_strand_id
1 'polypeptide(L)'
;MSLKYSSTTADYLIWSDSMNLTRKLAKDKNYKISLLIALGCFTGLRISDILSLRWKQILGADEFTVIEKKTGKVRTIRLNPQLQQHIKECYEHINPVGINAPILISQKGTIFTVQRINIILKEVKKKYRLKIKNFSCHSLRKTFGRQVYNMNSDNAELALVKLMELFNHSSVAITKRYLGLRQEEILQTYDCLSF
;
A
#
# COMPACT_ATOMS: atom_id res chain seq x y z
N MET A 1 0.62 -24.12 11.66
CA MET A 1 -0.77 -23.85 12.09
C MET A 1 -0.80 -22.55 12.86
N SER A 2 -1.62 -21.55 12.48
CA SER A 2 -1.82 -20.35 13.30
C SER A 2 -2.77 -20.71 14.43
N LEU A 3 -2.43 -20.28 15.66
CA LEU A 3 -3.29 -20.45 16.83
C LEU A 3 -4.67 -19.83 16.55
N LYS A 4 -5.74 -20.56 16.88
CA LYS A 4 -7.16 -20.26 16.56
C LYS A 4 -7.68 -18.90 17.07
N TYR A 5 -6.85 -18.12 17.79
CA TYR A 5 -7.18 -16.81 18.40
C TYR A 5 -6.08 -15.75 18.21
N SER A 6 -5.04 -16.00 17.38
CA SER A 6 -4.05 -14.97 17.08
C SER A 6 -4.50 -14.10 15.91
N SER A 7 -5.09 -12.95 16.19
CA SER A 7 -5.29 -11.90 15.20
C SER A 7 -3.95 -11.22 14.91
N THR A 8 -3.20 -11.75 13.96
CA THR A 8 -2.02 -11.04 13.46
C THR A 8 -2.48 -9.90 12.56
N THR A 9 -2.51 -8.69 13.11
CA THR A 9 -2.74 -7.49 12.30
C THR A 9 -1.47 -7.15 11.53
N ALA A 10 -1.62 -6.76 10.26
CA ALA A 10 -0.50 -6.21 9.49
C ALA A 10 -0.07 -4.87 10.11
N ASP A 11 1.24 -4.63 10.19
CA ASP A 11 1.80 -3.34 10.59
C ASP A 11 1.96 -2.44 9.36
N TYR A 12 2.34 -1.18 9.57
CA TYR A 12 2.70 -0.26 8.50
C TYR A 12 4.22 0.00 8.49
N LEU A 13 4.75 0.45 7.35
CA LEU A 13 6.08 1.03 7.27
C LEU A 13 5.97 2.55 7.45
N ILE A 14 6.97 3.15 8.08
CA ILE A 14 7.13 4.60 8.05
C ILE A 14 7.31 5.03 6.59
N TRP A 15 6.77 6.19 6.22
CA TRP A 15 6.77 6.67 4.83
C TRP A 15 8.17 6.71 4.22
N SER A 16 9.15 7.29 4.92
CA SER A 16 10.55 7.34 4.48
C SER A 16 11.14 5.95 4.20
N ASP A 17 10.84 4.99 5.06
CA ASP A 17 11.32 3.60 4.89
C ASP A 17 10.69 2.94 3.67
N SER A 18 9.41 3.22 3.41
CA SER A 18 8.70 2.72 2.23
C SER A 18 9.30 3.28 0.94
N MET A 19 9.61 4.57 0.92
CA MET A 19 10.23 5.23 -0.23
C MET A 19 11.67 4.75 -0.45
N ASN A 20 12.43 4.58 0.63
CA ASN A 20 13.78 4.01 0.57
C ASN A 20 13.76 2.56 0.06
N LEU A 21 12.80 1.75 0.51
CA LEU A 21 12.61 0.39 0.03
C LEU A 21 12.29 0.36 -1.48
N THR A 22 11.39 1.23 -1.93
CA THR A 22 11.02 1.37 -3.36
C THR A 22 12.26 1.65 -4.21
N ARG A 23 13.10 2.63 -3.81
CA ARG A 23 14.35 2.97 -4.52
C ARG A 23 15.37 1.82 -4.50
N LYS A 24 15.55 1.14 -3.35
CA LYS A 24 16.45 -0.01 -3.25
C LYS A 24 16.03 -1.16 -4.16
N LEU A 25 14.73 -1.44 -4.22
CA LEU A 25 14.18 -2.46 -5.12
C LEU A 25 14.42 -2.12 -6.60
N ALA A 26 14.22 -0.85 -7.00
CA ALA A 26 14.52 -0.39 -8.36
C ALA A 26 16.02 -0.51 -8.67
N LYS A 27 16.90 -0.08 -7.75
CA LYS A 27 18.36 -0.26 -7.87
C LYS A 27 18.77 -1.73 -8.03
N ASP A 28 18.10 -2.63 -7.32
CA ASP A 28 18.29 -4.08 -7.41
C ASP A 28 17.58 -4.69 -8.63
N LYS A 29 17.07 -3.86 -9.58
CA LYS A 29 16.34 -4.27 -10.79
C LYS A 29 15.06 -5.06 -10.52
N ASN A 30 14.52 -4.98 -9.30
CA ASN A 30 13.24 -5.60 -8.93
C ASN A 30 12.07 -4.63 -9.14
N TYR A 31 11.94 -4.13 -10.38
CA TYR A 31 10.98 -3.09 -10.76
C TYR A 31 9.52 -3.48 -10.50
N LYS A 32 9.16 -4.77 -10.67
CA LYS A 32 7.78 -5.24 -10.41
C LYS A 32 7.37 -5.04 -8.96
N ILE A 33 8.24 -5.38 -8.02
CA ILE A 33 7.94 -5.23 -6.59
C ILE A 33 8.11 -3.78 -6.15
N SER A 34 9.05 -3.05 -6.73
CA SER A 34 9.16 -1.60 -6.54
C SER A 34 7.86 -0.88 -6.93
N LEU A 35 7.33 -1.16 -8.12
CA LEU A 35 6.05 -0.63 -8.61
C LEU A 35 4.88 -1.00 -7.70
N LEU A 36 4.81 -2.27 -7.26
CA LEU A 36 3.77 -2.73 -6.34
C LEU A 36 3.76 -1.92 -5.03
N ILE A 37 4.93 -1.72 -4.42
CA ILE A 37 5.06 -0.99 -3.17
C ILE A 37 4.70 0.48 -3.38
N ALA A 38 5.20 1.12 -4.44
CA ALA A 38 4.86 2.49 -4.78
C ALA A 38 3.35 2.66 -4.96
N LEU A 39 2.72 1.86 -5.82
CA LEU A 39 1.27 1.93 -6.03
C LEU A 39 0.49 1.73 -4.74
N GLY A 40 0.85 0.73 -3.93
CA GLY A 40 0.16 0.47 -2.67
C GLY A 40 0.26 1.63 -1.67
N CYS A 41 1.44 2.24 -1.55
CA CYS A 41 1.71 3.35 -0.63
C CYS A 41 1.15 4.69 -1.12
N PHE A 42 1.10 4.95 -2.43
CA PHE A 42 0.61 6.23 -2.96
C PHE A 42 -0.90 6.25 -3.22
N THR A 43 -1.51 5.12 -3.51
CA THR A 43 -2.95 5.06 -3.87
C THR A 43 -3.83 4.50 -2.77
N GLY A 44 -3.23 3.76 -1.84
CA GLY A 44 -3.96 3.02 -0.82
C GLY A 44 -4.96 1.99 -1.38
N LEU A 45 -4.79 1.52 -2.62
CA LEU A 45 -5.61 0.46 -3.22
C LEU A 45 -5.45 -0.87 -2.50
N ARG A 46 -6.47 -1.71 -2.56
CA ARG A 46 -6.33 -3.13 -2.16
C ARG A 46 -5.45 -3.85 -3.17
N ILE A 47 -4.74 -4.85 -2.69
CA ILE A 47 -3.85 -5.66 -3.56
C ILE A 47 -4.59 -6.29 -4.75
N SER A 48 -5.83 -6.74 -4.55
CA SER A 48 -6.67 -7.28 -5.62
C SER A 48 -6.90 -6.29 -6.76
N ASP A 49 -7.03 -5.00 -6.40
CA ASP A 49 -7.30 -3.92 -7.35
C ASP A 49 -6.00 -3.54 -8.08
N ILE A 50 -4.87 -3.46 -7.35
CA ILE A 50 -3.55 -3.24 -7.97
C ILE A 50 -3.22 -4.36 -8.97
N LEU A 51 -3.46 -5.63 -8.60
CA LEU A 51 -3.20 -6.77 -9.47
C LEU A 51 -4.10 -6.81 -10.72
N SER A 52 -5.20 -6.07 -10.74
CA SER A 52 -6.06 -5.97 -11.92
C SER A 52 -5.69 -4.85 -12.89
N LEU A 53 -4.77 -3.95 -12.48
CA LEU A 53 -4.37 -2.82 -13.33
C LEU A 53 -3.60 -3.29 -14.57
N ARG A 54 -3.79 -2.52 -15.63
CA ARG A 54 -3.03 -2.64 -16.88
C ARG A 54 -2.24 -1.37 -17.13
N TRP A 55 -1.14 -1.47 -17.83
CA TRP A 55 -0.29 -0.33 -18.13
C TRP A 55 -1.03 0.84 -18.76
N LYS A 56 -1.97 0.57 -19.69
CA LYS A 56 -2.77 1.61 -20.34
C LYS A 56 -3.57 2.51 -19.38
N GLN A 57 -3.81 2.05 -18.16
CA GLN A 57 -4.59 2.82 -17.18
C GLN A 57 -3.71 3.80 -16.41
N ILE A 58 -2.41 3.52 -16.26
CA ILE A 58 -1.54 4.28 -15.35
C ILE A 58 -0.34 4.93 -16.04
N LEU A 59 0.06 4.44 -17.23
CA LEU A 59 1.22 4.98 -17.93
C LEU A 59 0.85 6.28 -18.63
N GLY A 60 1.54 7.37 -18.26
CA GLY A 60 1.30 8.70 -18.81
C GLY A 60 -0.03 9.35 -18.40
N ALA A 61 -0.74 8.77 -17.42
CA ALA A 61 -2.01 9.30 -16.93
C ALA A 61 -1.78 10.21 -15.71
N ASP A 62 -2.57 11.30 -15.62
CA ASP A 62 -2.63 12.14 -14.42
C ASP A 62 -3.56 11.53 -13.36
N GLU A 63 -4.58 10.82 -13.81
CA GLU A 63 -5.52 10.09 -12.98
C GLU A 63 -6.05 8.86 -13.70
N PHE A 64 -6.54 7.89 -12.93
CA PHE A 64 -7.18 6.70 -13.48
C PHE A 64 -8.34 6.25 -12.62
N THR A 65 -9.26 5.53 -13.24
CA THR A 65 -10.44 4.98 -12.57
C THR A 65 -10.32 3.48 -12.40
N VAL A 66 -10.70 2.98 -11.24
CA VAL A 66 -10.76 1.56 -10.92
C VAL A 66 -12.11 1.19 -10.33
N ILE A 67 -12.63 0.03 -10.70
CA ILE A 67 -13.79 -0.60 -10.04
C ILE A 67 -13.23 -1.54 -8.97
N GLU A 68 -13.42 -1.19 -7.70
CA GLU A 68 -12.92 -1.99 -6.59
C GLU A 68 -13.57 -3.38 -6.56
N LYS A 69 -12.78 -4.44 -6.65
CA LYS A 69 -13.27 -5.83 -6.71
C LYS A 69 -14.12 -6.24 -5.50
N LYS A 70 -13.81 -5.71 -4.32
CA LYS A 70 -14.52 -6.07 -3.08
C LYS A 70 -15.87 -5.38 -2.93
N THR A 71 -16.00 -4.15 -3.44
CA THR A 71 -17.14 -3.27 -3.14
C THR A 71 -17.97 -2.92 -4.37
N GLY A 72 -17.43 -3.15 -5.57
CA GLY A 72 -18.04 -2.71 -6.85
C GLY A 72 -18.02 -1.19 -7.04
N LYS A 73 -17.48 -0.42 -6.09
CA LYS A 73 -17.46 1.05 -6.19
C LYS A 73 -16.44 1.51 -7.20
N VAL A 74 -16.81 2.53 -7.96
CA VAL A 74 -15.91 3.26 -8.85
C VAL A 74 -15.08 4.25 -8.01
N ARG A 75 -13.76 4.26 -8.23
CA ARG A 75 -12.84 5.17 -7.56
C ARG A 75 -11.88 5.79 -8.56
N THR A 76 -11.83 7.11 -8.61
CA THR A 76 -10.81 7.87 -9.36
C THR A 76 -9.62 8.16 -8.45
N ILE A 77 -8.43 7.95 -8.97
CA ILE A 77 -7.16 8.09 -8.25
C ILE A 77 -6.26 9.00 -9.05
N ARG A 78 -5.80 10.07 -8.42
CA ARG A 78 -4.82 10.98 -9.00
C ARG A 78 -3.41 10.45 -8.76
N LEU A 79 -2.59 10.47 -9.80
CA LEU A 79 -1.18 10.10 -9.74
C LEU A 79 -0.35 11.36 -9.55
N ASN A 80 0.41 11.44 -8.46
CA ASN A 80 1.32 12.56 -8.29
C ASN A 80 2.55 12.41 -9.21
N PRO A 81 3.29 13.50 -9.51
CA PRO A 81 4.41 13.48 -10.45
C PRO A 81 5.50 12.46 -10.11
N GLN A 82 5.78 12.25 -8.82
CA GLN A 82 6.80 11.27 -8.39
C GLN A 82 6.38 9.83 -8.73
N LEU A 83 5.10 9.51 -8.51
CA LEU A 83 4.58 8.19 -8.85
C LEU A 83 4.51 7.98 -10.35
N GLN A 84 4.10 9.02 -11.13
CA GLN A 84 4.09 8.98 -12.60
C GLN A 84 5.50 8.69 -13.15
N GLN A 85 6.52 9.39 -12.67
CA GLN A 85 7.90 9.17 -13.06
C GLN A 85 8.37 7.75 -12.74
N HIS A 86 8.03 7.24 -11.54
CA HIS A 86 8.38 5.88 -11.15
C HIS A 86 7.65 4.81 -11.97
N ILE A 87 6.38 5.05 -12.32
CA ILE A 87 5.62 4.16 -13.23
C ILE A 87 6.30 4.09 -14.60
N LYS A 88 6.72 5.24 -15.14
CA LYS A 88 7.42 5.32 -16.43
C LYS A 88 8.74 4.54 -16.38
N GLU A 89 9.57 4.78 -15.37
CA GLU A 89 10.81 4.04 -15.16
C GLU A 89 10.57 2.52 -15.08
N CYS A 90 9.59 2.10 -14.29
CA CYS A 90 9.24 0.68 -14.19
C CYS A 90 8.77 0.09 -15.52
N TYR A 91 8.00 0.83 -16.32
CA TYR A 91 7.54 0.39 -17.64
C TYR A 91 8.71 0.13 -18.58
N GLU A 92 9.64 1.09 -18.66
CA GLU A 92 10.82 1.00 -19.52
C GLU A 92 11.69 -0.22 -19.18
N HIS A 93 11.90 -0.48 -17.90
CA HIS A 93 12.75 -1.59 -17.43
C HIS A 93 12.04 -2.96 -17.42
N ILE A 94 10.74 -3.00 -17.16
CA ILE A 94 9.95 -4.26 -17.21
C ILE A 94 9.73 -4.68 -18.66
N ASN A 95 9.66 -3.72 -19.57
CA ASN A 95 9.47 -3.91 -21.02
C ASN A 95 8.34 -4.92 -21.33
N PRO A 96 7.08 -4.62 -20.96
CA PRO A 96 5.97 -5.55 -21.17
C PRO A 96 5.65 -5.72 -22.65
N VAL A 97 4.97 -6.81 -23.01
CA VAL A 97 4.59 -7.16 -24.40
C VAL A 97 3.74 -6.07 -25.07
N GLY A 98 3.11 -5.19 -24.28
CA GLY A 98 2.34 -4.06 -24.78
C GLY A 98 1.56 -3.36 -23.66
N ILE A 99 1.02 -2.20 -24.00
CA ILE A 99 0.32 -1.32 -23.05
C ILE A 99 -0.94 -1.97 -22.42
N ASN A 100 -1.54 -2.96 -23.08
CA ASN A 100 -2.68 -3.70 -22.55
C ASN A 100 -2.27 -4.81 -21.56
N ALA A 101 -0.97 -5.08 -21.40
CA ALA A 101 -0.50 -6.09 -20.45
C ALA A 101 -0.83 -5.70 -19.01
N PRO A 102 -1.10 -6.69 -18.12
CA PRO A 102 -1.18 -6.45 -16.68
C PRO A 102 0.16 -5.92 -16.16
N ILE A 103 0.11 -5.02 -15.17
CA ILE A 103 1.33 -4.39 -14.62
C ILE A 103 2.20 -5.36 -13.81
N LEU A 104 1.60 -6.41 -13.24
CA LEU A 104 2.25 -7.37 -12.35
C LEU A 104 2.01 -8.80 -12.83
N ILE A 105 2.92 -9.28 -13.66
CA ILE A 105 2.94 -10.64 -14.17
C ILE A 105 4.15 -11.40 -13.66
N SER A 106 3.96 -12.70 -13.37
CA SER A 106 5.01 -13.63 -12.97
C SER A 106 5.93 -13.97 -14.17
N GLN A 107 7.00 -14.70 -13.91
CA GLN A 107 7.85 -15.24 -14.99
C GLN A 107 7.09 -16.23 -15.92
N LYS A 108 6.01 -16.84 -15.40
CA LYS A 108 5.15 -17.75 -16.18
C LYS A 108 4.09 -17.02 -17.03
N GLY A 109 4.13 -15.67 -17.08
CA GLY A 109 3.16 -14.86 -17.83
C GLY A 109 1.78 -14.72 -17.15
N THR A 110 1.60 -15.23 -15.95
CA THR A 110 0.34 -15.14 -15.20
C THR A 110 0.35 -13.99 -14.19
N ILE A 111 -0.82 -13.42 -13.90
CA ILE A 111 -0.97 -12.41 -12.84
C ILE A 111 -0.62 -13.06 -11.49
N PHE A 112 0.09 -12.32 -10.64
CA PHE A 112 0.38 -12.79 -9.29
C PHE A 112 -0.89 -13.02 -8.46
N THR A 113 -0.89 -14.05 -7.62
CA THR A 113 -1.90 -14.20 -6.58
C THR A 113 -1.56 -13.36 -5.35
N VAL A 114 -2.58 -13.02 -4.55
CA VAL A 114 -2.39 -12.29 -3.27
C VAL A 114 -1.47 -13.07 -2.34
N GLN A 115 -1.62 -14.39 -2.30
CA GLN A 115 -0.77 -15.28 -1.48
C GLN A 115 0.70 -15.20 -1.91
N ARG A 116 0.97 -15.25 -3.23
CA ARG A 116 2.34 -15.14 -3.75
C ARG A 116 2.95 -13.77 -3.42
N ILE A 117 2.20 -12.69 -3.56
CA ILE A 117 2.68 -11.36 -3.16
C ILE A 117 3.02 -11.30 -1.67
N ASN A 118 2.20 -11.87 -0.80
CA ASN A 118 2.53 -11.91 0.64
C ASN A 118 3.80 -12.71 0.95
N ILE A 119 4.06 -13.79 0.20
CA ILE A 119 5.33 -14.54 0.31
C ILE A 119 6.50 -13.64 -0.12
N ILE A 120 6.40 -12.99 -1.27
CA ILE A 120 7.43 -12.07 -1.78
C ILE A 120 7.69 -10.93 -0.78
N LEU A 121 6.65 -10.33 -0.19
CA LEU A 121 6.82 -9.27 0.81
C LEU A 121 7.56 -9.77 2.07
N LYS A 122 7.34 -11.00 2.51
CA LYS A 122 8.11 -11.61 3.60
C LYS A 122 9.59 -11.81 3.22
N GLU A 123 9.87 -12.24 1.99
CA GLU A 123 11.23 -12.36 1.46
C GLU A 123 11.90 -10.97 1.39
N VAL A 124 11.19 -9.94 0.89
CA VAL A 124 11.64 -8.55 0.87
C VAL A 124 11.95 -8.05 2.28
N LYS A 125 11.05 -8.28 3.24
CA LYS A 125 11.29 -7.91 4.65
C LYS A 125 12.63 -8.48 5.14
N LYS A 126 12.88 -9.76 4.90
CA LYS A 126 14.12 -10.44 5.31
C LYS A 126 15.34 -9.86 4.59
N LYS A 127 15.29 -9.75 3.25
CA LYS A 127 16.39 -9.24 2.41
C LYS A 127 16.83 -7.83 2.82
N TYR A 128 15.88 -6.93 3.00
CA TYR A 128 16.15 -5.52 3.30
C TYR A 128 16.14 -5.20 4.81
N ARG A 129 16.03 -6.22 5.68
CA ARG A 129 16.07 -6.10 7.16
C ARG A 129 15.07 -5.04 7.67
N LEU A 130 13.84 -5.07 7.14
CA LEU A 130 12.83 -4.07 7.50
C LEU A 130 12.40 -4.23 8.97
N LYS A 131 12.38 -3.10 9.68
CA LYS A 131 11.91 -3.02 11.07
C LYS A 131 10.39 -2.99 11.15
N ILE A 132 9.73 -4.05 10.74
CA ILE A 132 8.28 -4.23 10.78
C ILE A 132 7.97 -5.65 11.24
N LYS A 133 7.01 -5.82 12.15
CA LYS A 133 6.68 -7.15 12.69
C LYS A 133 5.97 -8.00 11.63
N ASN A 134 4.88 -7.51 11.07
CA ASN A 134 4.02 -8.22 10.11
C ASN A 134 3.92 -7.44 8.79
N PHE A 135 4.80 -7.73 7.83
CA PHE A 135 4.79 -7.09 6.52
C PHE A 135 3.95 -7.89 5.52
N SER A 136 2.90 -7.28 5.00
CA SER A 136 1.97 -7.89 4.06
C SER A 136 1.39 -6.86 3.09
N CYS A 137 0.54 -7.29 2.15
CA CYS A 137 -0.18 -6.39 1.25
C CYS A 137 -0.98 -5.29 1.98
N HIS A 138 -1.53 -5.61 3.15
CA HIS A 138 -2.25 -4.62 3.97
C HIS A 138 -1.33 -3.54 4.55
N SER A 139 -0.05 -3.85 4.72
CA SER A 139 0.94 -2.89 5.22
C SER A 139 1.07 -1.68 4.30
N LEU A 140 1.03 -1.88 2.99
CA LEU A 140 1.15 -0.81 2.00
C LEU A 140 -0.02 0.17 2.10
N ARG A 141 -1.24 -0.36 2.20
CA ARG A 141 -2.45 0.45 2.37
C ARG A 141 -2.49 1.15 3.74
N LYS A 142 -1.98 0.51 4.80
CA LYS A 142 -1.81 1.14 6.11
C LYS A 142 -0.78 2.27 6.06
N THR A 143 0.34 2.08 5.36
CA THR A 143 1.35 3.12 5.15
C THR A 143 0.74 4.36 4.48
N PHE A 144 -0.06 4.17 3.41
CA PHE A 144 -0.83 5.27 2.81
C PHE A 144 -1.69 6.00 3.84
N GLY A 145 -2.52 5.26 4.58
CA GLY A 145 -3.43 5.86 5.55
C GLY A 145 -2.71 6.59 6.68
N ARG A 146 -1.62 6.02 7.21
CA ARG A 146 -0.79 6.68 8.23
C ARG A 146 -0.13 7.94 7.71
N GLN A 147 0.36 7.94 6.47
CA GLN A 147 0.94 9.12 5.84
C GLN A 147 -0.10 10.24 5.67
N VAL A 148 -1.28 9.91 5.14
CA VAL A 148 -2.37 10.90 5.00
C VAL A 148 -2.78 11.47 6.35
N TYR A 149 -2.89 10.64 7.38
CA TYR A 149 -3.21 11.07 8.74
C TYR A 149 -2.13 12.02 9.29
N ASN A 150 -0.86 11.63 9.19
CA ASN A 150 0.26 12.42 9.73
C ASN A 150 0.45 13.77 9.01
N MET A 151 0.19 13.82 7.69
CA MET A 151 0.25 15.08 6.91
C MET A 151 -0.89 16.04 7.23
N ASN A 152 -1.91 15.61 7.93
CA ASN A 152 -3.07 16.41 8.32
C ASN A 152 -3.25 16.43 9.84
N SER A 153 -2.17 16.51 10.60
CA SER A 153 -2.19 16.51 12.07
C SER A 153 -3.12 17.58 12.65
N ASP A 154 -3.12 18.78 12.05
CA ASP A 154 -3.94 19.92 12.49
C ASP A 154 -5.44 19.70 12.23
N ASN A 155 -5.80 18.77 11.33
CA ASN A 155 -7.17 18.39 10.97
C ASN A 155 -7.35 16.86 11.00
N ALA A 156 -6.82 16.23 12.03
CA ALA A 156 -6.76 14.76 12.15
C ALA A 156 -8.13 14.07 12.01
N GLU A 157 -9.18 14.66 12.56
CA GLU A 157 -10.53 14.10 12.44
C GLU A 157 -11.06 14.14 11.00
N LEU A 158 -10.86 15.24 10.29
CA LEU A 158 -11.24 15.35 8.88
C LEU A 158 -10.43 14.37 8.02
N ALA A 159 -9.15 14.19 8.32
CA ALA A 159 -8.32 13.18 7.65
C ALA A 159 -8.86 11.77 7.88
N LEU A 160 -9.33 11.45 9.08
CA LEU A 160 -9.94 10.15 9.40
C LEU A 160 -11.26 9.92 8.67
N VAL A 161 -12.10 10.97 8.53
CA VAL A 161 -13.35 10.90 7.74
C VAL A 161 -13.01 10.61 6.27
N LYS A 162 -12.08 11.37 5.67
CA LYS A 162 -11.61 11.10 4.29
C LYS A 162 -11.04 9.69 4.11
N LEU A 163 -10.23 9.22 5.07
CA LEU A 163 -9.69 7.86 5.05
C LEU A 163 -10.76 6.78 5.24
N MET A 164 -11.78 7.04 6.04
CA MET A 164 -12.93 6.15 6.19
C MET A 164 -13.62 5.95 4.83
N GLU A 165 -13.90 7.03 4.11
CA GLU A 165 -14.49 6.99 2.76
C GLU A 165 -13.58 6.28 1.77
N LEU A 166 -12.28 6.67 1.70
CA LEU A 166 -11.29 6.06 0.82
C LEU A 166 -11.11 4.55 1.06
N PHE A 167 -11.21 4.12 2.30
CA PHE A 167 -11.10 2.71 2.67
C PHE A 167 -12.43 1.97 2.63
N ASN A 168 -13.53 2.69 2.43
CA ASN A 168 -14.88 2.16 2.52
C ASN A 168 -15.11 1.42 3.85
N HIS A 169 -14.77 2.07 4.94
CA HIS A 169 -15.05 1.60 6.29
C HIS A 169 -16.39 2.17 6.76
N SER A 170 -17.13 1.42 7.58
CA SER A 170 -18.46 1.85 8.07
C SER A 170 -18.38 2.87 9.21
N SER A 171 -17.20 3.12 9.79
CA SER A 171 -17.02 4.15 10.82
C SER A 171 -15.57 4.61 10.94
N VAL A 172 -15.38 5.82 11.49
CA VAL A 172 -14.06 6.37 11.85
C VAL A 172 -13.37 5.46 12.89
N ALA A 173 -14.11 4.87 13.81
CA ALA A 173 -13.55 3.96 14.81
C ALA A 173 -12.88 2.72 14.17
N ILE A 174 -13.47 2.19 13.10
CA ILE A 174 -12.87 1.10 12.32
C ILE A 174 -11.59 1.58 11.63
N THR A 175 -11.60 2.80 11.08
CA THR A 175 -10.41 3.41 10.44
C THR A 175 -9.29 3.61 11.46
N LYS A 176 -9.56 4.19 12.63
CA LYS A 176 -8.59 4.32 13.73
C LYS A 176 -7.99 2.96 14.12
N ARG A 177 -8.84 1.94 14.33
CA ARG A 177 -8.39 0.57 14.64
C ARG A 177 -7.52 -0.01 13.52
N TYR A 178 -7.94 0.14 12.25
CA TYR A 178 -7.21 -0.35 11.09
C TYR A 178 -5.82 0.26 11.00
N LEU A 179 -5.68 1.56 11.25
CA LEU A 179 -4.42 2.30 11.22
C LEU A 179 -3.55 2.06 12.47
N GLY A 180 -4.08 1.47 13.53
CA GLY A 180 -3.38 1.27 14.80
C GLY A 180 -3.38 2.50 15.72
N LEU A 181 -4.08 3.58 15.36
CA LEU A 181 -4.15 4.83 16.14
C LEU A 181 -4.77 4.63 17.51
N ARG A 182 -5.84 3.82 17.60
CA ARG A 182 -6.52 3.55 18.87
C ARG A 182 -5.57 2.93 19.91
N GLN A 183 -4.67 2.06 19.50
CA GLN A 183 -3.70 1.45 20.40
C GLN A 183 -2.68 2.48 20.88
N GLU A 184 -2.23 3.36 19.99
CA GLU A 184 -1.30 4.45 20.33
C GLU A 184 -1.97 5.44 21.29
N GLU A 185 -3.20 5.86 21.03
CA GLU A 185 -3.99 6.74 21.91
C GLU A 185 -4.12 6.15 23.33
N ILE A 186 -4.40 4.83 23.44
CA ILE A 186 -4.47 4.15 24.73
C ILE A 186 -3.12 4.13 25.44
N LEU A 187 -2.03 3.85 24.74
CA LEU A 187 -0.68 3.83 25.33
C LEU A 187 -0.26 5.24 25.82
N GLN A 188 -0.52 6.27 25.02
CA GLN A 188 -0.23 7.66 25.41
C GLN A 188 -0.96 8.08 26.70
N THR A 189 -2.14 7.50 26.99
CA THR A 189 -2.86 7.77 28.23
C THR A 189 -2.03 7.38 29.46
N TYR A 190 -1.23 6.29 29.35
CA TYR A 190 -0.34 5.89 30.45
C TYR A 190 0.87 6.81 30.56
N ASP A 191 1.39 7.34 29.43
CA ASP A 191 2.54 8.23 29.40
C ASP A 191 2.22 9.60 30.03
N CYS A 192 0.94 9.99 30.11
CA CYS A 192 0.50 11.23 30.76
C CYS A 192 0.42 11.13 32.29
N LEU A 193 0.55 9.94 32.88
CA LEU A 193 0.52 9.78 34.33
C LEU A 193 1.90 10.12 34.91
N SER A 194 1.92 11.04 35.87
CA SER A 194 3.12 11.43 36.61
C SER A 194 2.88 11.33 38.11
N PHE A 195 3.94 11.12 38.89
CA PHE A 195 3.91 11.17 40.35
C PHE A 195 3.93 12.63 40.84
#